data_3588d773f5f46ada7ed74beb05d10472
#
_entry.id   3588d773f5f46ada7ed74beb05d10472
#
_cell.length_a   1.000
_cell.length_b   1.000
_cell.length_c   1.000
_cell.angle_alpha   90.00
_cell.angle_beta   90.00
_cell.angle_gamma   90.00
#
_symmetry.space_group_name_H-M   'P 1'
#
loop_
_entity.id
_entity.type
_entity.pdbx_description
1 polymer ?
#
loop_
_entity_poly.entity_id
_entity_poly.type
_entity_poly.pdbx_seq_one_letter_code
_entity_poly.pdbx_strand_id
1 'polypeptide(L)'
;MSVHLLDKTRKLNKLLHNNSSYKVIFNDICKCAGEILNANVLVVSLKGKVLGIYGNEKIRAIHELLADSIGEVIDESLNERFLSVLSTKENVNLMTLGFEKTSDKDFSAIVMPVDFAGERLGTTFIYREKDSFDVDDIIFSEYMNTVIELEMMRSIYEEDEDERRKHIMVRSATESLSVSEKDAMICVFKEMNKKEGLLVASRVATKYRITRSIIVNALKKLEGAGIIESRSQGMRGTYIRIINDAIFEELGM
;
A
#
# COMPACT_ATOMS: atom_id res chain seq x y z
N MET A 1 3.38 17.49 33.22
CA MET A 1 3.88 16.97 31.95
C MET A 1 5.30 16.53 32.16
N SER A 2 5.56 15.25 32.09
CA SER A 2 6.84 14.70 32.49
C SER A 2 7.92 14.95 31.42
N VAL A 3 9.14 15.23 31.83
CA VAL A 3 10.33 15.33 30.91
C VAL A 3 10.45 14.05 30.09
N HIS A 4 10.01 12.94 30.65
CA HIS A 4 10.01 11.64 30.05
C HIS A 4 9.10 11.56 28.79
N LEU A 5 7.89 12.14 28.84
CA LEU A 5 6.98 12.20 27.69
C LEU A 5 7.58 13.04 26.56
N LEU A 6 8.19 14.16 26.88
CA LEU A 6 8.87 15.00 25.89
C LEU A 6 10.00 14.25 25.18
N ASP A 7 10.76 13.43 25.91
CA ASP A 7 11.82 12.63 25.30
C ASP A 7 11.27 11.49 24.43
N LYS A 8 10.14 10.89 24.83
CA LYS A 8 9.42 9.90 24.01
C LYS A 8 8.98 10.50 22.66
N THR A 9 8.31 11.65 22.67
CA THR A 9 7.85 12.32 21.44
C THR A 9 9.01 12.79 20.56
N ARG A 10 10.10 13.29 21.15
CA ARG A 10 11.31 13.68 20.40
C ARG A 10 11.98 12.52 19.67
N LYS A 11 11.96 11.31 20.24
CA LYS A 11 12.50 10.12 19.57
C LYS A 11 11.71 9.80 18.30
N LEU A 12 10.39 9.83 18.37
CA LEU A 12 9.53 9.61 17.21
C LEU A 12 9.74 10.71 16.15
N ASN A 13 9.83 11.97 16.55
CA ASN A 13 10.09 13.09 15.64
C ASN A 13 11.45 12.95 14.93
N LYS A 14 12.49 12.50 15.62
CA LYS A 14 13.79 12.25 14.98
C LYS A 14 13.72 11.20 13.89
N LEU A 15 12.90 10.16 14.06
CA LEU A 15 12.67 9.15 13.05
C LEU A 15 12.05 9.76 11.79
N LEU A 16 11.08 10.66 11.93
CA LEU A 16 10.42 11.37 10.83
C LEU A 16 11.39 12.30 10.08
N HIS A 17 12.28 12.98 10.80
CA HIS A 17 13.24 13.92 10.19
C HIS A 17 14.45 13.26 9.54
N ASN A 18 14.89 12.10 10.03
CA ASN A 18 16.11 11.45 9.55
C ASN A 18 15.88 10.56 8.32
N ASN A 19 14.64 10.31 7.93
CA ASN A 19 14.32 9.57 6.72
C ASN A 19 14.44 10.49 5.49
N SER A 20 15.65 10.61 4.94
CA SER A 20 15.93 11.32 3.69
C SER A 20 15.38 10.61 2.44
N SER A 21 14.98 9.36 2.54
CA SER A 21 14.11 8.69 1.57
C SER A 21 12.67 8.88 2.04
N TYR A 22 11.88 9.54 1.25
CA TYR A 22 10.49 9.97 1.46
C TYR A 22 9.47 8.91 1.93
N LYS A 23 9.90 7.77 2.47
CA LYS A 23 9.05 6.71 3.03
C LYS A 23 9.45 6.45 4.47
N VAL A 24 8.72 7.04 5.40
CA VAL A 24 8.66 6.48 6.77
C VAL A 24 7.90 5.16 6.65
N ILE A 25 8.60 4.07 6.91
CA ILE A 25 7.99 2.74 6.85
C ILE A 25 7.20 2.57 8.14
N PHE A 26 5.92 2.21 8.07
CA PHE A 26 5.07 1.94 9.24
C PHE A 26 5.76 1.03 10.27
N ASN A 27 6.60 0.13 9.79
CA ASN A 27 7.38 -0.76 10.64
C ASN A 27 8.38 -0.03 11.53
N ASP A 28 8.98 1.06 11.05
CA ASP A 28 9.92 1.87 11.84
C ASP A 28 9.18 2.65 12.93
N ILE A 29 7.96 3.12 12.64
CA ILE A 29 7.08 3.74 13.64
C ILE A 29 6.69 2.71 14.70
N CYS A 30 6.22 1.52 14.30
CA CYS A 30 5.86 0.44 15.21
C CYS A 30 7.03 0.05 16.11
N LYS A 31 8.23 -0.11 15.55
CA LYS A 31 9.44 -0.43 16.29
C LYS A 31 9.79 0.65 17.31
N CYS A 32 9.85 1.91 16.87
CA CYS A 32 10.16 3.03 17.76
C CYS A 32 9.17 3.12 18.92
N ALA A 33 7.87 2.99 18.63
CA ALA A 33 6.82 3.05 19.63
C ALA A 33 6.86 1.82 20.56
N GLY A 34 7.02 0.63 20.03
CA GLY A 34 7.09 -0.59 20.82
C GLY A 34 8.28 -0.63 21.79
N GLU A 35 9.44 -0.11 21.36
CA GLU A 35 10.60 0.08 22.25
C GLU A 35 10.33 1.10 23.36
N ILE A 36 9.65 2.21 23.03
CA ILE A 36 9.33 3.28 24.00
C ILE A 36 8.27 2.81 25.02
N LEU A 37 7.23 2.13 24.55
CA LEU A 37 6.10 1.67 25.37
C LEU A 37 6.37 0.32 26.04
N ASN A 38 7.47 -0.34 25.70
CA ASN A 38 7.71 -1.73 26.05
C ASN A 38 6.49 -2.60 25.74
N ALA A 39 6.03 -2.56 24.49
CA ALA A 39 4.79 -3.16 24.02
C ALA A 39 4.95 -3.77 22.62
N ASN A 40 4.07 -4.67 22.24
CA ASN A 40 3.88 -5.09 20.86
C ASN A 40 2.97 -4.09 20.16
N VAL A 41 3.27 -3.77 18.90
CA VAL A 41 2.54 -2.78 18.11
C VAL A 41 2.18 -3.36 16.76
N LEU A 42 0.93 -3.17 16.35
CA LEU A 42 0.39 -3.58 15.05
C LEU A 42 -0.39 -2.42 14.44
N VAL A 43 -0.17 -2.17 13.16
CA VAL A 43 -0.95 -1.22 12.36
C VAL A 43 -1.56 -1.98 11.19
N VAL A 44 -2.87 -1.89 11.06
CA VAL A 44 -3.61 -2.54 9.97
C VAL A 44 -4.41 -1.52 9.17
N SER A 45 -4.55 -1.79 7.87
CA SER A 45 -5.43 -1.02 6.99
C SER A 45 -6.91 -1.29 7.30
N LEU A 46 -7.81 -0.54 6.65
CA LEU A 46 -9.26 -0.75 6.70
C LEU A 46 -9.67 -2.21 6.39
N LYS A 47 -8.95 -2.89 5.51
CA LYS A 47 -9.20 -4.29 5.13
C LYS A 47 -8.47 -5.32 6.01
N GLY A 48 -7.90 -4.90 7.14
CA GLY A 48 -7.16 -5.77 8.05
C GLY A 48 -5.77 -6.19 7.55
N LYS A 49 -5.25 -5.59 6.47
CA LYS A 49 -3.91 -5.89 5.98
C LYS A 49 -2.87 -5.23 6.89
N VAL A 50 -1.89 -6.00 7.34
CA VAL A 50 -0.78 -5.52 8.17
C VAL A 50 0.10 -4.57 7.38
N LEU A 51 0.22 -3.34 7.84
CA LEU A 51 1.06 -2.28 7.29
C LEU A 51 2.36 -2.12 8.07
N GLY A 52 2.32 -2.31 9.39
CA GLY A 52 3.46 -2.29 10.27
C GLY A 52 3.26 -3.19 11.47
N ILE A 53 4.34 -3.82 11.92
CA ILE A 53 4.35 -4.72 13.07
C ILE A 53 5.66 -4.62 13.83
N TYR A 54 5.60 -4.67 15.15
CA TYR A 54 6.73 -4.83 16.03
C TYR A 54 6.40 -5.78 17.17
N GLY A 55 7.20 -6.83 17.28
CA GLY A 55 7.16 -7.79 18.39
C GLY A 55 8.32 -7.54 19.35
N ASN A 56 8.01 -7.29 20.62
CA ASN A 56 9.00 -7.16 21.68
C ASN A 56 9.35 -8.56 22.20
N GLU A 57 10.62 -8.96 22.12
CA GLU A 57 11.09 -10.28 22.55
C GLU A 57 10.81 -10.61 24.03
N LYS A 58 10.58 -9.59 24.86
CA LYS A 58 10.28 -9.75 26.30
C LYS A 58 8.80 -9.95 26.59
N ILE A 59 7.94 -9.82 25.57
CA ILE A 59 6.50 -9.91 25.68
C ILE A 59 6.05 -11.13 24.91
N ARG A 60 5.22 -11.97 25.53
CA ARG A 60 4.63 -13.12 24.84
C ARG A 60 3.84 -12.66 23.60
N ALA A 61 4.20 -13.20 22.45
CA ALA A 61 3.48 -12.93 21.22
C ALA A 61 2.09 -13.60 21.27
N ILE A 62 1.09 -12.90 20.76
CA ILE A 62 -0.25 -13.44 20.55
C ILE A 62 -0.36 -13.76 19.07
N HIS A 63 -0.49 -15.05 18.72
CA HIS A 63 -0.64 -15.49 17.33
C HIS A 63 -2.10 -15.76 16.96
N GLU A 64 -2.99 -15.78 17.98
CA GLU A 64 -4.42 -15.96 17.77
C GLU A 64 -5.01 -14.71 17.11
N LEU A 65 -5.70 -14.88 15.98
CA LEU A 65 -6.37 -13.81 15.20
C LEU A 65 -5.45 -12.76 14.58
N LEU A 66 -4.18 -12.65 15.02
CA LEU A 66 -3.19 -11.72 14.48
C LEU A 66 -2.39 -12.37 13.36
N ALA A 67 -1.93 -11.57 12.42
CA ALA A 67 -0.98 -11.97 11.40
C ALA A 67 0.45 -11.68 11.86
N ASP A 68 1.40 -12.52 11.43
CA ASP A 68 2.80 -12.47 11.87
C ASP A 68 3.70 -11.63 10.96
N SER A 69 3.20 -11.24 9.78
CA SER A 69 4.02 -10.59 8.74
C SER A 69 3.31 -9.41 8.06
N ILE A 70 4.12 -8.44 7.60
CA ILE A 70 3.63 -7.32 6.79
C ILE A 70 3.01 -7.86 5.50
N GLY A 71 1.84 -7.31 5.14
CA GLY A 71 1.10 -7.67 3.94
C GLY A 71 0.09 -8.80 4.13
N GLU A 72 0.19 -9.58 5.20
CA GLU A 72 -0.83 -10.54 5.60
C GLU A 72 -2.08 -9.84 6.14
N VAL A 73 -3.17 -10.57 6.21
CA VAL A 73 -4.46 -10.05 6.70
C VAL A 73 -4.79 -10.73 8.03
N ILE A 74 -5.19 -9.94 9.01
CA ILE A 74 -5.66 -10.45 10.31
C ILE A 74 -7.00 -11.17 10.14
N ASP A 75 -7.43 -11.90 11.16
CA ASP A 75 -8.74 -12.55 11.19
C ASP A 75 -9.87 -11.53 10.95
N GLU A 76 -10.84 -11.90 10.11
CA GLU A 76 -11.93 -11.00 9.70
C GLU A 76 -12.77 -10.56 10.89
N SER A 77 -13.06 -11.46 11.84
CA SER A 77 -13.84 -11.15 13.03
C SER A 77 -13.12 -10.18 13.97
N LEU A 78 -11.79 -10.26 14.03
CA LEU A 78 -10.97 -9.31 14.78
C LEU A 78 -10.98 -7.94 14.09
N ASN A 79 -10.85 -7.92 12.75
CA ASN A 79 -10.90 -6.67 11.99
C ASN A 79 -12.26 -5.96 12.17
N GLU A 80 -13.36 -6.68 12.12
CA GLU A 80 -14.70 -6.10 12.39
C GLU A 80 -14.79 -5.50 13.79
N ARG A 81 -14.24 -6.16 14.82
CA ARG A 81 -14.19 -5.62 16.19
C ARG A 81 -13.31 -4.38 16.27
N PHE A 82 -12.17 -4.36 15.60
CA PHE A 82 -11.32 -3.18 15.51
C PHE A 82 -12.06 -2.01 14.85
N LEU A 83 -12.78 -2.25 13.76
CA LEU A 83 -13.55 -1.23 13.07
C LEU A 83 -14.74 -0.72 13.87
N SER A 84 -15.27 -1.51 14.80
CA SER A 84 -16.34 -1.08 15.71
C SER A 84 -15.87 -0.09 16.79
N VAL A 85 -14.55 0.05 16.99
CA VAL A 85 -13.96 1.03 17.91
C VAL A 85 -13.92 2.39 17.23
N LEU A 86 -14.77 3.32 17.70
CA LEU A 86 -14.92 4.66 17.12
C LEU A 86 -14.06 5.73 17.79
N SER A 87 -13.45 5.42 18.92
CA SER A 87 -12.50 6.29 19.64
C SER A 87 -11.52 5.41 20.38
N THR A 88 -10.36 5.93 20.70
CA THR A 88 -9.33 5.22 21.47
C THR A 88 -9.93 4.48 22.66
N LYS A 89 -9.60 3.20 22.77
CA LYS A 89 -9.90 2.35 23.90
C LYS A 89 -8.60 1.96 24.58
N GLU A 90 -8.43 2.44 25.79
CA GLU A 90 -7.24 2.19 26.61
C GLU A 90 -7.45 1.03 27.59
N ASN A 91 -6.40 0.30 27.88
CA ASN A 91 -6.39 -0.80 28.84
C ASN A 91 -7.52 -1.82 28.62
N VAL A 92 -7.77 -2.15 27.35
CA VAL A 92 -8.81 -3.09 26.93
C VAL A 92 -8.39 -4.51 27.29
N ASN A 93 -9.35 -5.30 27.80
CA ASN A 93 -9.16 -6.73 27.97
C ASN A 93 -9.26 -7.44 26.62
N LEU A 94 -8.30 -8.29 26.31
CA LEU A 94 -8.24 -9.02 25.04
C LEU A 94 -9.45 -9.94 24.80
N MET A 95 -10.10 -10.46 25.83
CA MET A 95 -11.33 -11.25 25.67
C MET A 95 -12.44 -10.46 24.97
N THR A 96 -12.55 -9.17 25.22
CA THR A 96 -13.55 -8.32 24.55
C THR A 96 -13.28 -8.17 23.06
N LEU A 97 -12.06 -8.45 22.63
CA LEU A 97 -11.61 -8.46 21.26
C LEU A 97 -11.63 -9.87 20.63
N GLY A 98 -12.07 -10.89 21.41
CA GLY A 98 -12.26 -12.27 20.94
C GLY A 98 -11.03 -13.16 21.02
N PHE A 99 -10.01 -12.78 21.76
CA PHE A 99 -8.87 -13.65 22.05
C PHE A 99 -9.21 -14.65 23.14
N GLU A 100 -9.71 -15.84 22.77
CA GLU A 100 -10.24 -16.83 23.73
C GLU A 100 -9.17 -17.75 24.32
N LYS A 101 -8.09 -18.01 23.58
CA LYS A 101 -7.01 -18.94 23.97
C LYS A 101 -5.91 -18.27 24.79
N THR A 102 -5.89 -16.98 24.81
CA THR A 102 -4.92 -16.21 25.57
C THR A 102 -5.40 -16.16 27.02
N SER A 103 -4.57 -16.57 27.98
CA SER A 103 -4.91 -16.49 29.41
C SER A 103 -4.93 -15.03 29.86
N ASP A 104 -6.09 -14.47 29.92
CA ASP A 104 -6.49 -13.09 29.62
C ASP A 104 -6.28 -12.07 30.70
N LYS A 105 -5.87 -12.48 31.87
CA LYS A 105 -5.70 -11.57 33.02
C LYS A 105 -4.39 -10.80 33.00
N ASP A 106 -3.50 -11.16 32.07
CA ASP A 106 -2.13 -10.66 32.07
C ASP A 106 -1.84 -9.61 30.99
N PHE A 107 -2.79 -9.32 30.10
CA PHE A 107 -2.57 -8.38 29.00
C PHE A 107 -3.42 -7.12 29.14
N SER A 108 -2.79 -5.97 28.85
CA SER A 108 -3.47 -4.70 28.62
C SER A 108 -3.26 -4.29 27.17
N ALA A 109 -4.31 -3.78 26.52
CA ALA A 109 -4.24 -3.32 25.14
C ALA A 109 -4.80 -1.91 24.96
N ILE A 110 -4.28 -1.22 23.92
CA ILE A 110 -4.84 0.02 23.38
C ILE A 110 -5.29 -0.28 21.96
N VAL A 111 -6.52 0.11 21.62
CA VAL A 111 -7.05 0.06 20.26
C VAL A 111 -7.39 1.48 19.84
N MET A 112 -6.77 1.95 18.77
CA MET A 112 -6.96 3.30 18.27
C MET A 112 -7.46 3.28 16.84
N PRO A 113 -8.57 3.96 16.52
CA PRO A 113 -8.94 4.21 15.14
C PRO A 113 -7.88 5.08 14.46
N VAL A 114 -7.55 4.76 13.21
CA VAL A 114 -6.76 5.63 12.35
C VAL A 114 -7.75 6.27 11.38
N ASP A 115 -8.16 7.50 11.70
CA ASP A 115 -9.18 8.23 10.96
C ASP A 115 -8.61 9.55 10.44
N PHE A 116 -8.93 9.91 9.20
CA PHE A 116 -8.54 11.21 8.66
C PHE A 116 -9.73 11.87 7.96
N ALA A 117 -10.01 13.12 8.30
CA ALA A 117 -11.11 13.91 7.72
C ALA A 117 -12.48 13.21 7.76
N GLY A 118 -12.71 12.36 8.77
CA GLY A 118 -13.96 11.61 8.92
C GLY A 118 -13.99 10.26 8.18
N GLU A 119 -12.91 9.90 7.51
CA GLU A 119 -12.76 8.60 6.84
C GLU A 119 -11.87 7.66 7.65
N ARG A 120 -12.32 6.41 7.86
CA ARG A 120 -11.53 5.37 8.50
C ARG A 120 -10.48 4.83 7.55
N LEU A 121 -9.21 4.89 7.95
CA LEU A 121 -8.08 4.37 7.16
C LEU A 121 -7.61 3.01 7.67
N GLY A 122 -7.71 2.77 8.98
CA GLY A 122 -7.20 1.56 9.59
C GLY A 122 -7.33 1.53 11.11
N THR A 123 -6.54 0.69 11.75
CA THR A 123 -6.49 0.57 13.21
C THR A 123 -5.06 0.37 13.69
N THR A 124 -4.72 1.04 14.78
CA THR A 124 -3.51 0.79 15.56
C THR A 124 -3.86 -0.05 16.78
N PHE A 125 -3.15 -1.14 16.97
CA PHE A 125 -3.31 -2.04 18.12
C PHE A 125 -1.98 -2.18 18.85
N ILE A 126 -2.00 -1.92 20.16
CA ILE A 126 -0.84 -2.01 21.04
C ILE A 126 -1.20 -2.92 22.19
N TYR A 127 -0.32 -3.84 22.58
CA TYR A 127 -0.55 -4.68 23.75
C TYR A 127 0.74 -5.02 24.49
N ARG A 128 0.63 -5.20 25.82
CA ARG A 128 1.71 -5.66 26.66
C ARG A 128 1.21 -6.51 27.83
N GLU A 129 2.11 -7.29 28.44
CA GLU A 129 1.79 -8.10 29.61
C GLU A 129 1.90 -7.28 30.91
N LYS A 130 1.09 -7.64 31.91
CA LYS A 130 1.15 -7.30 33.33
C LYS A 130 0.85 -5.86 33.71
N ASP A 131 1.36 -4.88 32.96
CA ASP A 131 1.23 -3.48 33.31
C ASP A 131 0.17 -2.78 32.47
N SER A 132 -0.73 -2.03 33.10
CA SER A 132 -1.62 -1.13 32.39
C SER A 132 -0.84 0.07 31.82
N PHE A 133 -1.32 0.62 30.73
CA PHE A 133 -0.78 1.85 30.15
C PHE A 133 -1.14 3.04 31.05
N ASP A 134 -0.14 3.84 31.38
CA ASP A 134 -0.34 5.06 32.12
C ASP A 134 -0.74 6.23 31.21
N VAL A 135 -1.02 7.40 31.81
CA VAL A 135 -1.45 8.57 31.02
C VAL A 135 -0.39 9.05 30.05
N ASP A 136 0.91 9.00 30.41
CA ASP A 136 2.01 9.38 29.52
C ASP A 136 2.13 8.40 28.35
N ASP A 137 1.89 7.11 28.57
CA ASP A 137 1.86 6.08 27.53
C ASP A 137 0.69 6.30 26.56
N ILE A 138 -0.50 6.62 27.09
CA ILE A 138 -1.70 6.89 26.29
C ILE A 138 -1.50 8.14 25.43
N ILE A 139 -1.01 9.25 26.01
CA ILE A 139 -0.72 10.48 25.27
C ILE A 139 0.31 10.22 24.16
N PHE A 140 1.34 9.46 24.45
CA PHE A 140 2.33 9.10 23.43
C PHE A 140 1.73 8.23 22.32
N SER A 141 0.85 7.29 22.66
CA SER A 141 0.17 6.43 21.69
C SER A 141 -0.76 7.23 20.78
N GLU A 142 -1.50 8.19 21.31
CA GLU A 142 -2.33 9.13 20.53
C GLU A 142 -1.47 9.97 19.56
N TYR A 143 -0.34 10.48 20.05
CA TYR A 143 0.60 11.22 19.20
C TYR A 143 1.17 10.34 18.09
N MET A 144 1.56 9.10 18.40
CA MET A 144 2.01 8.12 17.40
C MET A 144 0.90 7.83 16.38
N ASN A 145 -0.34 7.66 16.84
CA ASN A 145 -1.48 7.39 15.96
C ASN A 145 -1.69 8.54 14.96
N THR A 146 -1.58 9.78 15.39
CA THR A 146 -1.63 10.96 14.50
C THR A 146 -0.52 10.92 13.44
N VAL A 147 0.68 10.47 13.81
CA VAL A 147 1.76 10.28 12.81
C VAL A 147 1.41 9.18 11.81
N ILE A 148 0.82 8.08 12.26
CA ILE A 148 0.36 6.99 11.39
C ILE A 148 -0.73 7.49 10.44
N GLU A 149 -1.68 8.29 10.92
CA GLU A 149 -2.74 8.92 10.11
C GLU A 149 -2.14 9.73 8.95
N LEU A 150 -1.18 10.60 9.26
CA LEU A 150 -0.51 11.43 8.26
C LEU A 150 0.25 10.58 7.23
N GLU A 151 0.94 9.54 7.67
CA GLU A 151 1.68 8.65 6.75
C GLU A 151 0.75 7.78 5.90
N MET A 152 -0.40 7.32 6.43
CA MET A 152 -1.40 6.62 5.63
C MET A 152 -1.98 7.54 4.55
N MET A 153 -2.36 8.75 4.92
CA MET A 153 -2.85 9.74 3.96
C MET A 153 -1.83 10.05 2.89
N ARG A 154 -0.59 10.27 3.29
CA ARG A 154 0.49 10.51 2.34
C ARG A 154 0.64 9.35 1.36
N SER A 155 0.61 8.10 1.84
CA SER A 155 0.71 6.92 0.97
C SER A 155 -0.45 6.85 -0.03
N ILE A 156 -1.67 7.16 0.39
CA ILE A 156 -2.85 7.21 -0.48
C ILE A 156 -2.69 8.29 -1.55
N TYR A 157 -2.28 9.50 -1.16
CA TYR A 157 -2.05 10.60 -2.11
C TYR A 157 -0.93 10.29 -3.10
N GLU A 158 0.16 9.65 -2.67
CA GLU A 158 1.26 9.25 -3.57
C GLU A 158 0.77 8.19 -4.59
N GLU A 159 -0.03 7.22 -4.16
CA GLU A 159 -0.63 6.22 -5.06
C GLU A 159 -1.57 6.87 -6.09
N ASP A 160 -2.46 7.75 -5.65
CA ASP A 160 -3.39 8.48 -6.53
C ASP A 160 -2.64 9.39 -7.53
N GLU A 161 -1.59 10.08 -7.08
CA GLU A 161 -0.76 10.93 -7.96
C GLU A 161 0.00 10.07 -8.99
N ASP A 162 0.53 8.92 -8.61
CA ASP A 162 1.22 8.02 -9.53
C ASP A 162 0.25 7.43 -10.57
N GLU A 163 -0.95 7.01 -10.15
CA GLU A 163 -1.99 6.57 -11.07
C GLU A 163 -2.42 7.69 -12.03
N ARG A 164 -2.63 8.88 -11.51
CA ARG A 164 -2.97 10.05 -12.31
C ARG A 164 -1.87 10.41 -13.32
N ARG A 165 -0.59 10.32 -12.94
CA ARG A 165 0.55 10.51 -13.85
C ARG A 165 0.58 9.45 -14.94
N LYS A 166 0.31 8.18 -14.63
CA LYS A 166 0.20 7.10 -15.61
C LYS A 166 -0.89 7.40 -16.64
N HIS A 167 -2.09 7.81 -16.20
CA HIS A 167 -3.19 8.18 -17.09
C HIS A 167 -2.86 9.39 -17.96
N ILE A 168 -2.28 10.46 -17.41
CA ILE A 168 -1.87 11.65 -18.16
C ILE A 168 -0.83 11.28 -19.23
N MET A 169 0.16 10.45 -18.89
CA MET A 169 1.19 10.01 -19.84
C MET A 169 0.58 9.21 -20.99
N VAL A 170 -0.31 8.28 -20.69
CA VAL A 170 -1.00 7.48 -21.71
C VAL A 170 -1.87 8.36 -22.59
N ARG A 171 -2.67 9.24 -22.02
CA ARG A 171 -3.53 10.16 -22.78
C ARG A 171 -2.73 11.03 -23.74
N SER A 172 -1.65 11.64 -23.28
CA SER A 172 -0.75 12.42 -24.14
C SER A 172 -0.15 11.59 -25.27
N ALA A 173 0.24 10.33 -24.99
CA ALA A 173 0.76 9.42 -25.99
C ALA A 173 -0.32 9.05 -27.04
N THR A 174 -1.54 8.71 -26.59
CA THR A 174 -2.65 8.33 -27.48
C THR A 174 -3.17 9.51 -28.31
N GLU A 175 -3.14 10.74 -27.79
CA GLU A 175 -3.45 11.94 -28.55
C GLU A 175 -2.48 12.19 -29.73
N SER A 176 -1.23 11.73 -29.62
CA SER A 176 -0.24 11.78 -30.69
C SER A 176 -0.48 10.76 -31.82
N LEU A 177 -1.31 9.76 -31.56
CA LEU A 177 -1.65 8.73 -32.54
C LEU A 177 -2.77 9.22 -33.46
N SER A 178 -2.64 8.93 -34.77
CA SER A 178 -3.78 9.06 -35.70
C SER A 178 -4.85 8.02 -35.40
N VAL A 179 -6.06 8.22 -35.90
CA VAL A 179 -7.17 7.26 -35.74
C VAL A 179 -6.74 5.85 -36.21
N SER A 180 -6.11 5.76 -37.40
CA SER A 180 -5.64 4.49 -37.94
C SER A 180 -4.53 3.84 -37.07
N GLU A 181 -3.70 4.64 -36.38
CA GLU A 181 -2.68 4.13 -35.46
C GLU A 181 -3.32 3.62 -34.16
N LYS A 182 -4.35 4.30 -33.65
CA LYS A 182 -5.12 3.81 -32.49
C LYS A 182 -5.80 2.48 -32.78
N ASP A 183 -6.50 2.38 -33.91
CA ASP A 183 -7.15 1.14 -34.35
C ASP A 183 -6.14 0.00 -34.52
N ALA A 184 -4.96 0.32 -35.09
CA ALA A 184 -3.89 -0.65 -35.25
C ALA A 184 -3.37 -1.16 -33.89
N MET A 185 -3.24 -0.29 -32.88
CA MET A 185 -2.80 -0.69 -31.54
C MET A 185 -3.84 -1.55 -30.82
N ILE A 186 -5.13 -1.25 -30.98
CA ILE A 186 -6.21 -2.10 -30.48
C ILE A 186 -6.12 -3.51 -31.07
N CYS A 187 -5.87 -3.62 -32.37
CA CYS A 187 -5.68 -4.91 -33.05
C CYS A 187 -4.43 -5.65 -32.53
N VAL A 188 -3.33 -4.93 -32.33
CA VAL A 188 -2.07 -5.48 -31.80
C VAL A 188 -2.28 -6.04 -30.40
N PHE A 189 -2.88 -5.27 -29.49
CA PHE A 189 -3.09 -5.69 -28.11
C PHE A 189 -4.09 -6.85 -28.00
N LYS A 190 -5.15 -6.87 -28.81
CA LYS A 190 -6.06 -8.02 -28.92
C LYS A 190 -5.35 -9.29 -29.37
N GLU A 191 -4.40 -9.18 -30.32
CA GLU A 191 -3.64 -10.34 -30.80
C GLU A 191 -2.65 -10.86 -29.75
N MET A 192 -2.08 -9.95 -28.95
CA MET A 192 -1.16 -10.34 -27.88
C MET A 192 -1.86 -11.04 -26.71
N ASN A 193 -3.10 -10.67 -26.38
CA ASN A 193 -3.92 -11.20 -25.30
C ASN A 193 -3.21 -11.32 -23.92
N LYS A 194 -2.09 -10.58 -23.74
CA LYS A 194 -1.25 -10.54 -22.53
C LYS A 194 -0.53 -9.19 -22.46
N LYS A 195 -0.03 -8.85 -21.26
CA LYS A 195 0.78 -7.63 -21.04
C LYS A 195 2.14 -7.66 -21.77
N GLU A 196 2.58 -8.83 -22.24
CA GLU A 196 3.80 -8.98 -23.02
C GLU A 196 3.70 -10.14 -24.02
N GLY A 197 4.42 -10.04 -25.12
CA GLY A 197 4.43 -11.10 -26.14
C GLY A 197 5.22 -10.77 -27.40
N LEU A 198 5.35 -11.78 -28.25
CA LEU A 198 6.01 -11.66 -29.54
C LEU A 198 4.99 -11.33 -30.62
N LEU A 199 5.20 -10.21 -31.32
CA LEU A 199 4.36 -9.74 -32.40
C LEU A 199 5.06 -9.85 -33.76
N VAL A 200 4.39 -10.44 -34.70
CA VAL A 200 4.79 -10.37 -36.11
C VAL A 200 3.91 -9.33 -36.80
N ALA A 201 4.40 -8.10 -36.93
CA ALA A 201 3.63 -6.98 -37.48
C ALA A 201 3.01 -7.22 -38.84
N SER A 202 3.68 -7.97 -39.75
CA SER A 202 3.13 -8.34 -41.04
C SER A 202 1.93 -9.29 -40.92
N ARG A 203 1.93 -10.22 -39.96
CA ARG A 203 0.79 -11.12 -39.74
C ARG A 203 -0.43 -10.35 -39.26
N VAL A 204 -0.26 -9.42 -38.28
CA VAL A 204 -1.34 -8.57 -37.81
C VAL A 204 -1.84 -7.65 -38.90
N ALA A 205 -0.93 -7.05 -39.66
CA ALA A 205 -1.27 -6.20 -40.80
C ALA A 205 -2.18 -6.94 -41.84
N THR A 206 -1.83 -8.17 -42.17
CA THR A 206 -2.63 -8.99 -43.11
C THR A 206 -3.98 -9.38 -42.48
N LYS A 207 -4.00 -9.82 -41.21
CA LYS A 207 -5.20 -10.30 -40.54
C LYS A 207 -6.26 -9.20 -40.43
N TYR A 208 -5.84 -7.98 -40.07
CA TYR A 208 -6.74 -6.84 -39.79
C TYR A 208 -6.84 -5.84 -40.97
N ARG A 209 -6.22 -6.15 -42.13
CA ARG A 209 -6.22 -5.31 -43.35
C ARG A 209 -5.69 -3.88 -43.09
N ILE A 210 -4.67 -3.75 -42.28
CA ILE A 210 -3.93 -2.51 -42.01
C ILE A 210 -2.52 -2.60 -42.60
N THR A 211 -1.85 -1.45 -42.74
CA THR A 211 -0.49 -1.46 -43.28
C THR A 211 0.52 -1.71 -42.16
N ARG A 212 1.58 -2.45 -42.42
CA ARG A 212 2.66 -2.71 -41.47
C ARG A 212 3.30 -1.40 -40.93
N SER A 213 3.40 -0.37 -41.79
CA SER A 213 3.99 0.90 -41.44
C SER A 213 3.19 1.62 -40.32
N ILE A 214 1.85 1.56 -40.34
CA ILE A 214 0.98 2.12 -39.32
C ILE A 214 1.29 1.48 -37.96
N ILE A 215 1.37 0.13 -37.94
CA ILE A 215 1.70 -0.60 -36.71
C ILE A 215 3.07 -0.18 -36.17
N VAL A 216 4.09 -0.17 -37.04
CA VAL A 216 5.46 0.16 -36.63
C VAL A 216 5.57 1.61 -36.13
N ASN A 217 4.88 2.55 -36.78
CA ASN A 217 4.88 3.96 -36.36
C ASN A 217 4.17 4.14 -35.03
N ALA A 218 3.02 3.51 -34.83
CA ALA A 218 2.30 3.53 -33.56
C ALA A 218 3.14 2.96 -32.42
N LEU A 219 3.77 1.80 -32.63
CA LEU A 219 4.66 1.18 -31.65
C LEU A 219 5.82 2.12 -31.27
N LYS A 220 6.47 2.76 -32.26
CA LYS A 220 7.56 3.73 -31.99
C LYS A 220 7.09 4.93 -31.17
N LYS A 221 5.90 5.45 -31.45
CA LYS A 221 5.33 6.57 -30.68
C LYS A 221 5.05 6.18 -29.23
N LEU A 222 4.42 5.01 -29.00
CA LEU A 222 4.15 4.51 -27.67
C LEU A 222 5.44 4.14 -26.90
N GLU A 223 6.44 3.60 -27.59
CA GLU A 223 7.77 3.32 -27.03
C GLU A 223 8.49 4.60 -26.66
N GLY A 224 8.49 5.63 -27.55
CA GLY A 224 9.08 6.94 -27.27
C GLY A 224 8.40 7.67 -26.11
N ALA A 225 7.12 7.39 -25.85
CA ALA A 225 6.38 7.91 -24.71
C ALA A 225 6.53 7.06 -23.43
N GLY A 226 7.29 5.92 -23.48
CA GLY A 226 7.49 5.06 -22.32
C GLY A 226 6.26 4.21 -21.94
N ILE A 227 5.28 4.07 -22.83
CA ILE A 227 4.07 3.27 -22.59
C ILE A 227 4.34 1.78 -22.80
N ILE A 228 5.22 1.46 -23.75
CA ILE A 228 5.64 0.10 -24.07
C ILE A 228 7.17 0.04 -24.18
N GLU A 229 7.71 -1.15 -24.01
CA GLU A 229 9.06 -1.51 -24.48
C GLU A 229 8.95 -2.42 -25.69
N SER A 230 9.81 -2.21 -26.69
CA SER A 230 9.87 -3.09 -27.86
C SER A 230 11.29 -3.55 -28.13
N ARG A 231 11.45 -4.84 -28.50
CA ARG A 231 12.75 -5.42 -28.89
C ARG A 231 12.60 -6.25 -30.13
N SER A 232 13.31 -5.86 -31.19
CA SER A 232 13.33 -6.65 -32.44
C SER A 232 14.03 -7.97 -32.20
N GLN A 233 13.40 -9.08 -32.65
CA GLN A 233 13.98 -10.41 -32.66
C GLN A 233 14.22 -10.92 -34.12
N GLY A 234 14.52 -9.99 -35.01
CA GLY A 234 14.80 -10.30 -36.42
C GLY A 234 13.58 -10.92 -37.10
N MET A 235 13.78 -12.07 -37.78
CA MET A 235 12.72 -12.77 -38.48
C MET A 235 11.59 -13.31 -37.59
N ARG A 236 11.84 -13.44 -36.27
CA ARG A 236 10.83 -13.93 -35.29
C ARG A 236 9.78 -12.88 -34.95
N GLY A 237 10.03 -11.60 -35.26
CA GLY A 237 9.13 -10.50 -34.97
C GLY A 237 9.68 -9.51 -33.92
N THR A 238 8.79 -8.79 -33.29
CA THR A 238 9.11 -7.80 -32.25
C THR A 238 8.48 -8.27 -30.93
N TYR A 239 9.30 -8.41 -29.91
CA TYR A 239 8.81 -8.60 -28.54
C TYR A 239 8.34 -7.25 -28.00
N ILE A 240 7.14 -7.22 -27.43
CA ILE A 240 6.50 -6.03 -26.87
C ILE A 240 6.14 -6.33 -25.43
N ARG A 241 6.43 -5.38 -24.54
CA ARG A 241 6.02 -5.39 -23.15
C ARG A 241 5.31 -4.08 -22.83
N ILE A 242 4.12 -4.17 -22.26
CA ILE A 242 3.35 -2.99 -21.84
C ILE A 242 3.85 -2.57 -20.46
N ILE A 243 4.33 -1.34 -20.34
CA ILE A 243 4.86 -0.74 -19.11
C ILE A 243 3.75 -0.02 -18.36
N ASN A 244 2.89 0.69 -19.09
CA ASN A 244 1.77 1.42 -18.53
C ASN A 244 0.46 0.84 -19.04
N ASP A 245 -0.22 0.10 -18.16
CA ASP A 245 -1.44 -0.63 -18.50
C ASP A 245 -2.71 0.23 -18.58
N ALA A 246 -2.66 1.49 -18.14
CA ALA A 246 -3.74 2.45 -18.38
C ALA A 246 -4.02 2.65 -19.88
N ILE A 247 -3.11 2.21 -20.77
CA ILE A 247 -3.31 2.23 -22.23
C ILE A 247 -4.54 1.42 -22.66
N PHE A 248 -4.87 0.35 -21.96
CA PHE A 248 -6.05 -0.46 -22.31
C PHE A 248 -7.34 0.32 -22.09
N GLU A 249 -7.46 1.00 -20.95
CA GLU A 249 -8.64 1.82 -20.63
C GLU A 249 -8.76 2.98 -21.62
N GLU A 250 -7.66 3.69 -21.91
CA GLU A 250 -7.65 4.82 -22.85
C GLU A 250 -8.01 4.42 -24.28
N LEU A 251 -7.71 3.18 -24.69
CA LEU A 251 -8.12 2.62 -25.98
C LEU A 251 -9.49 1.94 -25.96
N GLY A 252 -10.21 1.95 -24.82
CA GLY A 252 -11.54 1.34 -24.68
C GLY A 252 -11.53 -0.19 -24.74
N MET A 253 -10.52 -0.82 -24.13
CA MET A 253 -10.31 -2.27 -24.17
C MET A 253 -10.56 -2.92 -22.80
#